data_30e960a384399aaec96989457f6b869d
#
_entry.id   30e960a384399aaec96989457f6b869d
#
_cell.length_a   1.000
_cell.length_b   1.000
_cell.length_c   1.000
_cell.angle_alpha   90.00
_cell.angle_beta   90.00
_cell.angle_gamma   90.00
#
_symmetry.space_group_name_H-M   'P 1'
#
loop_
_entity.id
_entity.type
_entity.pdbx_description
1 polymer ?
#
loop_
_entity_poly.entity_id
_entity_poly.type
_entity_poly.pdbx_seq_one_letter_code
_entity_poly.pdbx_strand_id
1 'polypeptide(L)'
;DIQVVVFDEAQDLTDDQLSAIMYTLAASATGYRQMIYTGTPPDIASPGTVFRRTRKNALDGASKRLCWHEWSVESAPKQGATFADVLDDVYATNPSMGYTLDEEYTESEFGTADLESFACERLGWWKSDVLEQNLIIDAKKWAKCCIKDDDAPTGGKLAYGVKFTPDGKTVAVSAAILPAEGKPFVELVDIYSTGRGVGFLAEWLMERKSKCAVCVIDGRAGAQALMQQ
;
A
#
# COMPACT_ATOMS: atom_id res chain seq x y z
N ASP A 1 7.66 11.71 -31.52
CA ASP A 1 6.85 10.49 -31.48
C ASP A 1 7.52 9.48 -30.56
N ILE A 2 6.87 9.13 -29.44
CA ILE A 2 7.43 8.22 -28.43
C ILE A 2 6.93 6.81 -28.75
N GLN A 3 7.84 5.86 -28.91
CA GLN A 3 7.54 4.46 -29.23
C GLN A 3 7.84 3.52 -28.06
N VAL A 4 8.85 3.86 -27.26
CA VAL A 4 9.30 3.07 -26.10
C VAL A 4 9.39 3.98 -24.89
N VAL A 5 8.86 3.51 -23.78
CA VAL A 5 9.01 4.13 -22.46
C VAL A 5 9.61 3.10 -21.52
N VAL A 6 10.65 3.50 -20.81
CA VAL A 6 11.28 2.70 -19.75
C VAL A 6 10.97 3.36 -18.41
N PHE A 7 10.37 2.61 -17.53
CA PHE A 7 10.17 2.98 -16.13
C PHE A 7 11.22 2.23 -15.30
N ASP A 8 12.28 2.95 -14.98
CA ASP A 8 13.27 2.47 -14.01
C ASP A 8 12.76 2.76 -12.59
N GLU A 9 13.10 1.94 -11.63
CA GLU A 9 12.55 1.97 -10.28
C GLU A 9 10.99 1.91 -10.29
N ALA A 10 10.45 0.97 -11.06
CA ALA A 10 9.01 0.88 -11.29
C ALA A 10 8.18 0.56 -10.02
N GLN A 11 8.82 0.16 -8.93
CA GLN A 11 8.17 0.02 -7.62
C GLN A 11 7.65 1.37 -7.08
N ASP A 12 8.23 2.50 -7.53
CA ASP A 12 7.77 3.83 -7.13
C ASP A 12 6.71 4.43 -8.06
N LEU A 13 6.41 3.74 -9.17
CA LEU A 13 5.45 4.22 -10.16
C LEU A 13 4.01 4.19 -9.62
N THR A 14 3.36 5.35 -9.67
CA THR A 14 1.95 5.51 -9.31
C THR A 14 1.01 5.36 -10.51
N ASP A 15 -0.27 5.10 -10.26
CA ASP A 15 -1.30 5.03 -11.31
C ASP A 15 -1.48 6.37 -12.04
N ASP A 16 -1.34 7.50 -11.36
CA ASP A 16 -1.44 8.83 -11.96
C ASP A 16 -0.29 9.08 -12.96
N GLN A 17 0.95 8.72 -12.59
CA GLN A 17 2.12 8.82 -13.47
C GLN A 17 2.00 7.90 -14.68
N LEU A 18 1.60 6.66 -14.47
CA LEU A 18 1.38 5.71 -15.56
C LEU A 18 0.32 6.24 -16.53
N SER A 19 -0.81 6.73 -16.02
CA SER A 19 -1.91 7.26 -16.84
C SER A 19 -1.47 8.42 -17.72
N ALA A 20 -0.69 9.37 -17.17
CA ALA A 20 -0.19 10.51 -17.91
C ALA A 20 0.67 10.10 -19.12
N ILE A 21 1.48 9.05 -18.99
CA ILE A 21 2.40 8.58 -20.02
C ILE A 21 1.70 7.67 -21.04
N MET A 22 0.74 6.85 -20.59
CA MET A 22 0.02 5.93 -21.48
C MET A 22 -0.67 6.64 -22.64
N TYR A 23 -1.30 7.79 -22.39
CA TYR A 23 -1.98 8.57 -23.42
C TYR A 23 -0.98 9.18 -24.43
N THR A 24 0.20 9.56 -23.96
CA THR A 24 1.27 10.05 -24.84
C THR A 24 1.79 8.94 -25.75
N LEU A 25 1.98 7.74 -25.22
CA LEU A 25 2.41 6.57 -26.00
C LEU A 25 1.32 6.12 -26.99
N ALA A 26 0.04 6.28 -26.62
CA ALA A 26 -1.09 5.93 -27.48
C ALA A 26 -1.13 6.75 -28.79
N ALA A 27 -0.57 7.95 -28.80
CA ALA A 27 -0.51 8.84 -29.96
C ALA A 27 0.62 8.48 -30.95
N SER A 28 1.38 7.39 -30.75
CA SER A 28 2.45 6.98 -31.67
C SER A 28 1.92 6.67 -33.05
N ALA A 29 2.43 7.40 -34.05
CA ALA A 29 2.02 7.29 -35.46
C ALA A 29 2.45 5.98 -36.11
N THR A 30 3.52 5.33 -35.62
CA THR A 30 4.07 4.09 -36.19
C THR A 30 3.29 2.85 -35.76
N GLY A 31 2.42 2.96 -34.76
CA GLY A 31 1.73 1.83 -34.16
C GLY A 31 2.61 0.92 -33.28
N TYR A 32 3.92 1.12 -33.26
CA TYR A 32 4.85 0.44 -32.34
C TYR A 32 4.80 1.10 -30.97
N ARG A 33 4.51 0.33 -29.94
CA ARG A 33 4.39 0.83 -28.57
C ARG A 33 4.91 -0.21 -27.62
N GLN A 34 5.88 0.16 -26.79
CA GLN A 34 6.45 -0.70 -25.79
C GLN A 34 6.62 0.05 -24.46
N MET A 35 6.25 -0.57 -23.37
CA MET A 35 6.57 -0.14 -22.01
C MET A 35 7.46 -1.19 -21.36
N ILE A 36 8.56 -0.76 -20.79
CA ILE A 36 9.53 -1.58 -20.08
C ILE A 36 9.53 -1.12 -18.62
N TYR A 37 9.42 -2.05 -17.70
CA TYR A 37 9.46 -1.79 -16.27
C TYR A 37 10.66 -2.53 -15.70
N THR A 38 11.54 -1.81 -15.03
CA THR A 38 12.68 -2.37 -14.28
C THR A 38 12.57 -1.91 -12.83
N GLY A 39 12.99 -2.74 -11.89
CA GLY A 39 12.93 -2.41 -10.47
C GLY A 39 13.02 -3.61 -9.57
N THR A 40 13.06 -3.35 -8.28
CA THR A 40 13.06 -4.32 -7.20
C THR A 40 11.65 -4.50 -6.61
N PRO A 41 11.40 -5.54 -5.82
CA PRO A 41 10.13 -5.68 -5.13
C PRO A 41 9.81 -4.46 -4.26
N PRO A 42 8.57 -3.92 -4.32
CA PRO A 42 8.18 -2.78 -3.51
C PRO A 42 8.28 -3.06 -2.01
N ASP A 43 8.87 -2.13 -1.27
CA ASP A 43 8.92 -2.13 0.19
C ASP A 43 7.74 -1.37 0.83
N ILE A 44 7.84 -1.06 2.14
CA ILE A 44 6.82 -0.32 2.87
C ILE A 44 6.78 1.16 2.44
N ALA A 45 7.90 1.71 1.97
CA ALA A 45 8.01 3.12 1.60
C ALA A 45 7.49 3.39 0.19
N SER A 46 7.57 2.39 -0.69
CA SER A 46 7.13 2.50 -2.08
C SER A 46 5.65 2.13 -2.26
N PRO A 47 4.88 2.89 -3.06
CA PRO A 47 3.48 2.55 -3.32
C PRO A 47 3.31 1.21 -4.04
N GLY A 48 4.19 0.88 -4.96
CA GLY A 48 4.27 -0.40 -5.67
C GLY A 48 3.02 -0.86 -6.41
N THR A 49 1.98 -0.04 -6.48
CA THR A 49 0.65 -0.44 -6.95
C THR A 49 0.67 -0.90 -8.40
N VAL A 50 1.34 -0.15 -9.27
CA VAL A 50 1.48 -0.47 -10.70
C VAL A 50 2.33 -1.72 -10.88
N PHE A 51 3.49 -1.77 -10.23
CA PHE A 51 4.46 -2.86 -10.41
C PHE A 51 3.93 -4.19 -9.87
N ARG A 52 3.30 -4.18 -8.68
CA ARG A 52 2.61 -5.37 -8.10
C ARG A 52 1.49 -5.86 -9.00
N ARG A 53 0.66 -4.96 -9.51
CA ARG A 53 -0.42 -5.31 -10.43
C ARG A 53 0.13 -5.89 -11.73
N THR A 54 1.22 -5.34 -12.26
CA THR A 54 1.87 -5.84 -13.47
C THR A 54 2.41 -7.24 -13.25
N ARG A 55 3.11 -7.49 -12.13
CA ARG A 55 3.57 -8.82 -11.75
C ARG A 55 2.42 -9.81 -11.63
N LYS A 56 1.38 -9.44 -10.88
CA LYS A 56 0.20 -10.29 -10.72
C LYS A 56 -0.42 -10.66 -12.07
N ASN A 57 -0.60 -9.70 -12.96
CA ASN A 57 -1.14 -9.94 -14.31
C ASN A 57 -0.24 -10.87 -15.14
N ALA A 58 1.07 -10.80 -14.96
CA ALA A 58 2.03 -11.70 -15.61
C ALA A 58 1.90 -13.13 -15.09
N LEU A 59 1.91 -13.31 -13.78
CA LEU A 59 1.80 -14.63 -13.13
C LEU A 59 0.43 -15.29 -13.39
N ASP A 60 -0.64 -14.52 -13.44
CA ASP A 60 -2.00 -14.99 -13.76
C ASP A 60 -2.18 -15.25 -15.27
N GLY A 61 -1.20 -14.92 -16.12
CA GLY A 61 -1.34 -15.05 -17.57
C GLY A 61 -2.40 -14.13 -18.17
N ALA A 62 -2.72 -13.02 -17.52
CA ALA A 62 -3.82 -12.11 -17.87
C ALA A 62 -3.63 -11.40 -19.22
N SER A 63 -2.41 -11.34 -19.76
CA SER A 63 -2.11 -10.70 -21.05
C SER A 63 -1.06 -11.47 -21.84
N LYS A 64 -1.39 -11.78 -23.10
CA LYS A 64 -0.45 -12.40 -24.04
C LYS A 64 0.66 -11.46 -24.52
N ARG A 65 0.55 -10.16 -24.24
CA ARG A 65 1.53 -9.13 -24.64
C ARG A 65 2.44 -8.71 -23.50
N LEU A 66 2.28 -9.29 -22.32
CA LEU A 66 3.11 -9.03 -21.16
C LEU A 66 4.17 -10.12 -21.06
N CYS A 67 5.44 -9.72 -21.09
CA CYS A 67 6.59 -10.57 -20.82
C CYS A 67 7.11 -10.19 -19.43
N TRP A 68 7.35 -11.17 -18.58
CA TRP A 68 7.86 -10.96 -17.23
C TRP A 68 9.08 -11.84 -17.00
N HIS A 69 10.16 -11.23 -16.55
CA HIS A 69 11.37 -11.91 -16.11
C HIS A 69 11.61 -11.52 -14.66
N GLU A 70 11.83 -12.51 -13.82
CA GLU A 70 12.01 -12.31 -12.38
C GLU A 70 13.13 -13.21 -11.87
N TRP A 71 14.04 -12.60 -11.13
CA TRP A 71 15.07 -13.26 -10.36
C TRP A 71 14.72 -13.01 -8.90
N SER A 72 14.19 -14.01 -8.23
CA SER A 72 13.64 -13.84 -6.88
C SER A 72 13.74 -15.12 -6.08
N VAL A 73 13.78 -14.97 -4.75
CA VAL A 73 13.61 -16.07 -3.80
C VAL A 73 12.15 -16.17 -3.34
N GLU A 74 11.72 -17.36 -2.96
CA GLU A 74 10.35 -17.59 -2.47
C GLU A 74 10.15 -17.06 -1.05
N SER A 75 11.20 -17.03 -0.23
CA SER A 75 11.14 -16.62 1.17
C SER A 75 12.33 -15.76 1.56
N ALA A 76 12.10 -14.78 2.43
CA ALA A 76 13.20 -14.00 3.01
C ALA A 76 14.13 -14.88 3.86
N PRO A 77 15.40 -14.49 4.01
CA PRO A 77 16.32 -15.12 4.92
C PRO A 77 15.79 -15.14 6.36
N LYS A 78 16.14 -16.16 7.11
CA LYS A 78 15.75 -16.27 8.52
C LYS A 78 16.49 -15.25 9.38
N GLN A 79 15.83 -14.82 10.44
CA GLN A 79 16.48 -13.96 11.45
C GLN A 79 17.77 -14.65 11.97
N GLY A 80 18.88 -13.92 11.93
CA GLY A 80 20.17 -14.42 12.34
C GLY A 80 20.94 -15.21 11.26
N ALA A 81 20.45 -15.22 10.00
CA ALA A 81 21.21 -15.74 8.87
C ALA A 81 22.53 -14.98 8.70
N THR A 82 23.57 -15.68 8.28
CA THR A 82 24.87 -15.12 7.89
C THR A 82 24.90 -14.89 6.39
N PHE A 83 25.87 -14.12 5.89
CA PHE A 83 26.04 -13.94 4.43
C PHE A 83 26.28 -15.27 3.72
N ALA A 84 27.04 -16.18 4.33
CA ALA A 84 27.27 -17.51 3.77
C ALA A 84 25.99 -18.34 3.60
N ASP A 85 24.97 -18.11 4.45
CA ASP A 85 23.69 -18.81 4.35
C ASP A 85 22.83 -18.33 3.16
N VAL A 86 23.10 -17.14 2.64
CA VAL A 86 22.35 -16.52 1.52
C VAL A 86 23.16 -16.39 0.24
N LEU A 87 24.41 -16.79 0.24
CA LEU A 87 25.33 -16.59 -0.89
C LEU A 87 24.84 -17.26 -2.18
N ASP A 88 24.33 -18.48 -2.10
CA ASP A 88 23.77 -19.19 -3.25
C ASP A 88 22.56 -18.46 -3.82
N ASP A 89 21.70 -17.92 -2.96
CA ASP A 89 20.55 -17.10 -3.36
C ASP A 89 20.99 -15.80 -4.02
N VAL A 90 22.05 -15.14 -3.50
CA VAL A 90 22.63 -13.93 -4.09
C VAL A 90 23.10 -14.22 -5.53
N TYR A 91 23.81 -15.30 -5.76
CA TYR A 91 24.25 -15.69 -7.11
C TYR A 91 23.08 -16.06 -8.02
N ALA A 92 22.07 -16.73 -7.50
CA ALA A 92 20.88 -17.12 -8.28
C ALA A 92 20.01 -15.93 -8.70
N THR A 93 19.95 -14.88 -7.86
CA THR A 93 19.08 -13.73 -8.10
C THR A 93 19.80 -12.54 -8.74
N ASN A 94 21.11 -12.53 -8.79
CA ASN A 94 21.91 -11.46 -9.40
C ASN A 94 22.78 -11.99 -10.56
N PRO A 95 22.26 -12.03 -11.79
CA PRO A 95 23.03 -12.53 -12.95
C PRO A 95 24.35 -11.80 -13.22
N SER A 96 24.54 -10.61 -12.64
CA SER A 96 25.76 -9.80 -12.75
C SER A 96 26.85 -10.14 -11.70
N MET A 97 26.56 -11.06 -10.75
CA MET A 97 27.54 -11.49 -9.75
C MET A 97 28.79 -12.07 -10.40
N GLY A 98 29.95 -11.62 -9.92
CA GLY A 98 31.25 -12.02 -10.47
C GLY A 98 31.66 -11.27 -11.75
N TYR A 99 30.79 -10.37 -12.27
CA TYR A 99 31.09 -9.51 -13.44
C TYR A 99 31.15 -8.03 -13.05
N THR A 100 30.01 -7.45 -12.70
CA THR A 100 29.88 -6.04 -12.32
C THR A 100 29.52 -5.85 -10.85
N LEU A 101 29.00 -6.90 -10.23
CA LEU A 101 28.72 -6.96 -8.80
C LEU A 101 29.69 -7.97 -8.18
N ASP A 102 30.42 -7.56 -7.15
CA ASP A 102 31.36 -8.42 -6.44
C ASP A 102 30.81 -8.88 -5.08
N GLU A 103 31.35 -9.99 -4.60
CA GLU A 103 30.91 -10.66 -3.40
C GLU A 103 31.24 -9.86 -2.14
N GLU A 104 32.45 -9.27 -2.08
CA GLU A 104 32.91 -8.49 -0.93
C GLU A 104 32.02 -7.27 -0.68
N TYR A 105 31.65 -6.57 -1.75
CA TYR A 105 30.73 -5.44 -1.66
C TYR A 105 29.34 -5.89 -1.20
N THR A 106 28.83 -6.99 -1.76
CA THR A 106 27.51 -7.53 -1.40
C THR A 106 27.45 -8.05 0.05
N GLU A 107 28.55 -8.64 0.55
CA GLU A 107 28.68 -9.01 1.96
C GLU A 107 28.65 -7.78 2.88
N SER A 108 29.32 -6.69 2.47
CA SER A 108 29.29 -5.42 3.21
C SER A 108 27.87 -4.81 3.25
N GLU A 109 27.13 -4.89 2.16
CA GLU A 109 25.71 -4.48 2.12
C GLU A 109 24.87 -5.33 3.08
N PHE A 110 25.04 -6.66 3.05
CA PHE A 110 24.35 -7.56 3.97
C PHE A 110 24.61 -7.23 5.44
N GLY A 111 25.83 -6.85 5.78
CA GLY A 111 26.20 -6.43 7.14
C GLY A 111 25.66 -5.06 7.56
N THR A 112 25.24 -4.22 6.62
CA THR A 112 24.85 -2.84 6.86
C THR A 112 23.34 -2.62 6.76
N ALA A 113 22.69 -3.26 5.79
CA ALA A 113 21.25 -3.17 5.57
C ALA A 113 20.48 -3.99 6.61
N ASP A 114 19.20 -3.63 6.84
CA ASP A 114 18.31 -4.57 7.51
C ASP A 114 17.99 -5.76 6.59
N LEU A 115 17.72 -6.90 7.20
CA LEU A 115 17.58 -8.16 6.47
C LEU A 115 16.42 -8.17 5.46
N GLU A 116 15.37 -7.41 5.75
CA GLU A 116 14.21 -7.29 4.88
C GLU A 116 14.53 -6.45 3.63
N SER A 117 15.18 -5.30 3.82
CA SER A 117 15.66 -4.46 2.72
C SER A 117 16.64 -5.23 1.83
N PHE A 118 17.59 -5.94 2.41
CA PHE A 118 18.52 -6.78 1.64
C PHE A 118 17.77 -7.85 0.84
N ALA A 119 16.77 -8.50 1.43
CA ALA A 119 15.97 -9.50 0.75
C ALA A 119 15.18 -8.91 -0.44
N CYS A 120 14.62 -7.73 -0.31
CA CYS A 120 13.95 -7.05 -1.41
C CYS A 120 14.93 -6.63 -2.51
N GLU A 121 16.02 -5.94 -2.14
CA GLU A 121 16.94 -5.31 -3.09
C GLU A 121 17.89 -6.30 -3.78
N ARG A 122 18.39 -7.29 -3.04
CA ARG A 122 19.39 -8.24 -3.55
C ARG A 122 18.84 -9.60 -3.91
N LEU A 123 17.83 -10.08 -3.18
CA LEU A 123 17.28 -11.40 -3.43
C LEU A 123 15.96 -11.34 -4.21
N GLY A 124 15.50 -10.14 -4.58
CA GLY A 124 14.25 -9.97 -5.32
C GLY A 124 13.04 -10.53 -4.59
N TRP A 125 13.09 -10.60 -3.26
CA TRP A 125 12.02 -11.19 -2.47
C TRP A 125 10.76 -10.33 -2.46
N TRP A 126 9.69 -10.87 -3.01
CA TRP A 126 8.37 -10.25 -2.96
C TRP A 126 7.70 -10.58 -1.63
N LYS A 127 7.69 -9.61 -0.75
CA LYS A 127 6.93 -9.74 0.48
C LYS A 127 5.47 -10.05 0.13
N SER A 128 4.98 -11.22 0.53
CA SER A 128 3.60 -11.60 0.32
C SER A 128 2.69 -10.56 0.98
N ASP A 129 1.88 -9.93 0.15
CA ASP A 129 0.81 -9.00 0.49
C ASP A 129 1.13 -7.93 1.55
N VAL A 130 1.81 -6.88 1.10
CA VAL A 130 1.89 -5.61 1.85
C VAL A 130 0.47 -5.10 2.20
N LEU A 131 -0.56 -5.45 1.45
CA LEU A 131 -1.95 -5.17 1.83
C LEU A 131 -2.40 -5.95 3.08
N GLU A 132 -1.94 -7.20 3.28
CA GLU A 132 -2.23 -7.94 4.51
C GLU A 132 -1.34 -7.51 5.69
N GLN A 133 -0.12 -7.03 5.44
CA GLN A 133 0.82 -6.64 6.50
C GLN A 133 0.69 -5.18 6.95
N ASN A 134 0.12 -4.29 6.14
CA ASN A 134 -0.25 -2.92 6.55
C ASN A 134 -1.58 -2.85 7.32
N LEU A 135 -2.19 -3.98 7.62
CA LEU A 135 -3.28 -3.99 8.57
C LEU A 135 -2.70 -3.67 9.95
N ILE A 136 -2.95 -2.47 10.45
CA ILE A 136 -2.65 -2.06 11.84
C ILE A 136 -3.22 -3.08 12.83
N ILE A 137 -4.27 -3.79 12.42
CA ILE A 137 -4.93 -4.84 13.18
C ILE A 137 -4.91 -6.12 12.33
N ASP A 138 -4.35 -7.19 12.90
CA ASP A 138 -4.33 -8.52 12.28
C ASP A 138 -5.74 -8.96 11.85
N ALA A 139 -5.91 -9.40 10.59
CA ALA A 139 -7.22 -9.74 10.02
C ALA A 139 -7.93 -10.84 10.80
N LYS A 140 -7.21 -11.85 11.33
CA LYS A 140 -7.80 -12.93 12.12
C LYS A 140 -8.25 -12.44 13.49
N LYS A 141 -7.51 -11.50 14.10
CA LYS A 141 -7.90 -10.85 15.35
C LYS A 141 -9.11 -9.95 15.13
N TRP A 142 -9.12 -9.18 14.02
CA TRP A 142 -10.25 -8.34 13.66
C TRP A 142 -11.53 -9.17 13.45
N ALA A 143 -11.45 -10.26 12.66
CA ALA A 143 -12.58 -11.14 12.41
C ALA A 143 -13.18 -11.75 13.68
N LYS A 144 -12.36 -12.02 14.71
CA LYS A 144 -12.85 -12.48 16.02
C LYS A 144 -13.59 -11.41 16.83
N CYS A 145 -13.40 -10.14 16.49
CA CYS A 145 -14.08 -9.01 17.12
C CYS A 145 -15.38 -8.64 16.41
N CYS A 146 -15.59 -9.14 15.18
CA CYS A 146 -16.82 -8.88 14.45
C CYS A 146 -18.02 -9.51 15.16
N ILE A 147 -19.09 -8.74 15.29
CA ILE A 147 -20.38 -9.17 15.83
C ILE A 147 -21.44 -9.06 14.73
N LYS A 148 -22.58 -9.67 14.91
CA LYS A 148 -23.73 -9.51 14.01
C LYS A 148 -24.41 -8.16 14.27
N ASP A 149 -25.08 -7.64 13.25
CA ASP A 149 -25.76 -6.34 13.33
C ASP A 149 -26.79 -6.30 14.49
N ASP A 150 -27.50 -7.41 14.74
CA ASP A 150 -28.48 -7.54 15.82
C ASP A 150 -27.85 -7.50 17.22
N ASP A 151 -26.55 -7.77 17.33
CA ASP A 151 -25.80 -7.78 18.60
C ASP A 151 -25.14 -6.41 18.90
N ALA A 152 -25.28 -5.42 17.98
CA ALA A 152 -24.71 -4.11 18.17
C ALA A 152 -25.36 -3.37 19.34
N PRO A 153 -24.60 -2.69 20.22
CA PRO A 153 -25.17 -1.98 21.35
C PRO A 153 -26.02 -0.78 20.88
N THR A 154 -27.25 -0.70 21.40
CA THR A 154 -28.20 0.38 21.07
C THR A 154 -28.11 1.59 22.00
N GLY A 155 -27.25 1.53 23.03
CA GLY A 155 -27.11 2.61 24.02
C GLY A 155 -25.70 2.69 24.60
N GLY A 156 -25.34 3.88 25.09
CA GLY A 156 -24.02 4.16 25.64
C GLY A 156 -23.51 5.55 25.26
N LYS A 157 -22.23 5.82 25.54
CA LYS A 157 -21.58 7.05 25.12
C LYS A 157 -21.15 6.90 23.65
N LEU A 158 -21.70 7.76 22.77
CA LEU A 158 -21.38 7.78 21.35
C LEU A 158 -20.20 8.71 21.07
N ALA A 159 -19.28 8.27 20.27
CA ALA A 159 -18.16 9.08 19.73
C ALA A 159 -18.09 8.91 18.22
N TYR A 160 -17.62 9.97 17.52
CA TYR A 160 -17.30 9.90 16.10
C TYR A 160 -15.80 10.08 15.87
N GLY A 161 -15.26 9.33 14.92
CA GLY A 161 -13.92 9.48 14.38
C GLY A 161 -13.98 9.91 12.92
N VAL A 162 -13.23 10.94 12.57
CA VAL A 162 -13.11 11.47 11.20
C VAL A 162 -11.66 11.43 10.79
N LYS A 163 -11.33 10.68 9.75
CA LYS A 163 -9.95 10.54 9.24
C LYS A 163 -9.89 10.92 7.78
N PHE A 164 -9.09 11.93 7.46
CA PHE A 164 -8.77 12.30 6.08
C PHE A 164 -7.57 11.52 5.56
N THR A 165 -7.59 11.17 4.28
CA THR A 165 -6.39 10.66 3.58
C THR A 165 -5.30 11.72 3.54
N PRO A 166 -4.02 11.35 3.40
CA PRO A 166 -2.91 12.30 3.33
C PRO A 166 -3.04 13.36 2.23
N ASP A 167 -3.65 12.99 1.10
CA ASP A 167 -3.93 13.88 -0.04
C ASP A 167 -5.23 14.70 0.13
N GLY A 168 -5.98 14.45 1.19
CA GLY A 168 -7.24 15.13 1.50
C GLY A 168 -8.42 14.81 0.58
N LYS A 169 -8.29 13.90 -0.39
CA LYS A 169 -9.33 13.59 -1.39
C LYS A 169 -10.46 12.72 -0.85
N THR A 170 -10.22 12.03 0.25
CA THR A 170 -11.19 11.10 0.85
C THR A 170 -11.23 11.30 2.36
N VAL A 171 -12.38 11.10 2.95
CA VAL A 171 -12.59 11.11 4.40
C VAL A 171 -13.39 9.89 4.84
N ALA A 172 -12.88 9.18 5.83
CA ALA A 172 -13.59 8.09 6.49
C ALA A 172 -14.23 8.59 7.78
N VAL A 173 -15.46 8.18 8.03
CA VAL A 173 -16.21 8.45 9.26
C VAL A 173 -16.51 7.16 9.96
N SER A 174 -16.16 7.07 11.24
CA SER A 174 -16.43 5.94 12.10
C SER A 174 -17.27 6.36 13.32
N ALA A 175 -18.03 5.43 13.84
CA ALA A 175 -18.75 5.59 15.09
C ALA A 175 -18.22 4.60 16.14
N ALA A 176 -18.20 5.03 17.38
CA ALA A 176 -17.86 4.16 18.52
C ALA A 176 -18.91 4.33 19.62
N ILE A 177 -19.40 3.23 20.17
CA ILE A 177 -20.31 3.21 21.31
C ILE A 177 -19.59 2.56 22.48
N LEU A 178 -19.54 3.25 23.61
CA LEU A 178 -19.11 2.70 24.88
C LEU A 178 -20.37 2.42 25.73
N PRO A 179 -20.84 1.16 25.77
CA PRO A 179 -21.98 0.80 26.59
C PRO A 179 -21.64 0.94 28.08
N ALA A 180 -22.66 1.00 28.94
CA ALA A 180 -22.47 1.05 30.38
C ALA A 180 -21.77 -0.20 30.93
N GLU A 181 -22.05 -1.34 30.31
CA GLU A 181 -21.40 -2.62 30.60
C GLU A 181 -20.98 -3.28 29.29
N GLY A 182 -19.83 -3.99 29.29
CA GLY A 182 -19.33 -4.68 28.13
C GLY A 182 -18.16 -3.99 27.45
N LYS A 183 -17.90 -4.37 26.17
CA LYS A 183 -16.76 -3.87 25.40
C LYS A 183 -17.20 -2.71 24.49
N PRO A 184 -16.29 -1.77 24.17
CA PRO A 184 -16.55 -0.78 23.14
C PRO A 184 -16.89 -1.44 21.79
N PHE A 185 -17.88 -0.90 21.10
CA PHE A 185 -18.25 -1.25 19.74
C PHE A 185 -17.77 -0.16 18.80
N VAL A 186 -17.23 -0.53 17.65
CA VAL A 186 -16.75 0.42 16.63
C VAL A 186 -17.22 -0.06 15.26
N GLU A 187 -17.73 0.87 14.46
CA GLU A 187 -18.12 0.61 13.08
C GLU A 187 -17.64 1.71 12.13
N LEU A 188 -17.48 1.36 10.86
CA LEU A 188 -17.32 2.33 9.79
C LEU A 188 -18.71 2.82 9.38
N VAL A 189 -18.93 4.14 9.49
CA VAL A 189 -20.18 4.76 9.03
C VAL A 189 -20.16 4.85 7.51
N ASP A 190 -19.13 5.50 6.95
CA ASP A 190 -18.97 5.61 5.49
C ASP A 190 -17.61 6.21 5.12
N ILE A 191 -17.31 6.16 3.80
CA ILE A 191 -16.14 6.79 3.20
C ILE A 191 -16.61 7.73 2.10
N TYR A 192 -16.30 9.03 2.23
CA TYR A 192 -16.76 10.07 1.33
C TYR A 192 -15.62 10.69 0.53
N SER A 193 -15.91 11.08 -0.72
CA SER A 193 -15.02 11.96 -1.49
C SER A 193 -15.18 13.41 -1.05
N THR A 194 -14.07 14.12 -0.93
CA THR A 194 -14.03 15.55 -0.57
C THR A 194 -14.05 16.48 -1.77
N GLY A 195 -14.15 15.96 -2.99
CA GLY A 195 -14.07 16.74 -4.24
C GLY A 195 -15.13 17.85 -4.37
N ARG A 196 -16.21 17.80 -3.58
CA ARG A 196 -17.25 18.84 -3.49
C ARG A 196 -17.18 19.67 -2.22
N GLY A 197 -16.05 19.60 -1.49
CA GLY A 197 -15.89 20.23 -0.19
C GLY A 197 -16.32 19.35 0.98
N VAL A 198 -16.18 19.84 2.20
CA VAL A 198 -16.45 19.10 3.45
C VAL A 198 -17.66 19.65 4.23
N GLY A 199 -18.39 20.62 3.69
CA GLY A 199 -19.54 21.24 4.34
C GLY A 199 -20.63 20.24 4.72
N PHE A 200 -20.92 19.27 3.85
CA PHE A 200 -21.88 18.19 4.14
C PHE A 200 -21.54 17.41 5.42
N LEU A 201 -20.24 17.21 5.68
CA LEU A 201 -19.79 16.48 6.86
C LEU A 201 -19.93 17.32 8.13
N ALA A 202 -19.69 18.64 8.03
CA ALA A 202 -19.95 19.56 9.13
C ALA A 202 -21.44 19.56 9.51
N GLU A 203 -22.35 19.67 8.54
CA GLU A 203 -23.80 19.58 8.75
C GLU A 203 -24.19 18.24 9.38
N TRP A 204 -23.69 17.13 8.84
CA TRP A 204 -23.94 15.78 9.36
C TRP A 204 -23.52 15.60 10.82
N LEU A 205 -22.34 16.15 11.21
CA LEU A 205 -21.84 16.12 12.58
C LEU A 205 -22.67 17.05 13.50
N MET A 206 -23.03 18.23 13.02
CA MET A 206 -23.83 19.18 13.80
C MET A 206 -25.23 18.67 14.13
N GLU A 207 -25.90 17.99 13.20
CA GLU A 207 -27.19 17.33 13.44
C GLU A 207 -27.11 16.30 14.57
N ARG A 208 -25.95 15.68 14.77
CA ARG A 208 -25.71 14.60 15.74
C ARG A 208 -25.02 15.05 17.04
N LYS A 209 -24.69 16.33 17.13
CA LYS A 209 -23.94 16.92 18.25
C LYS A 209 -24.54 16.62 19.60
N SER A 210 -25.88 16.67 19.75
CA SER A 210 -26.56 16.46 21.04
C SER A 210 -26.45 15.02 21.55
N LYS A 211 -26.18 14.06 20.68
CA LYS A 211 -26.04 12.63 21.01
C LYS A 211 -24.58 12.17 21.08
N CYS A 212 -23.66 13.02 20.66
CA CYS A 212 -22.23 12.70 20.57
C CYS A 212 -21.49 13.23 21.79
N ALA A 213 -20.77 12.35 22.50
CA ALA A 213 -19.95 12.73 23.64
C ALA A 213 -18.63 13.39 23.20
N VAL A 214 -18.05 12.94 22.09
CA VAL A 214 -16.79 13.44 21.53
C VAL A 214 -16.71 13.14 20.04
N CYS A 215 -16.15 14.09 19.28
CA CYS A 215 -15.75 13.88 17.89
C CYS A 215 -14.23 14.11 17.78
N VAL A 216 -13.52 13.12 17.23
CA VAL A 216 -12.07 13.20 16.99
C VAL A 216 -11.84 13.34 15.49
N ILE A 217 -11.15 14.41 15.09
CA ILE A 217 -10.81 14.68 13.69
C ILE A 217 -9.32 14.57 13.52
N ASP A 218 -8.87 13.69 12.62
CA ASP A 218 -7.46 13.47 12.31
C ASP A 218 -7.19 13.62 10.80
N GLY A 219 -6.03 14.19 10.48
CA GLY A 219 -5.56 14.39 9.11
C GLY A 219 -5.26 15.85 8.82
N ARG A 220 -4.02 16.12 8.40
CA ARG A 220 -3.55 17.51 8.16
C ARG A 220 -4.29 18.20 7.01
N ALA A 221 -4.58 17.46 5.94
CA ALA A 221 -5.08 18.07 4.69
C ALA A 221 -6.55 18.53 4.74
N GLY A 222 -7.42 17.90 5.54
CA GLY A 222 -8.85 18.19 5.53
C GLY A 222 -9.43 18.63 6.88
N ALA A 223 -8.75 18.29 7.99
CA ALA A 223 -9.22 18.60 9.34
C ALA A 223 -9.40 20.10 9.58
N GLN A 224 -8.47 20.93 9.10
CA GLN A 224 -8.56 22.37 9.25
C GLN A 224 -9.76 22.96 8.47
N ALA A 225 -10.00 22.47 7.25
CA ALA A 225 -11.13 22.90 6.45
C ALA A 225 -12.48 22.54 7.10
N LEU A 226 -12.57 21.35 7.73
CA LEU A 226 -13.77 20.92 8.44
C LEU A 226 -14.01 21.70 9.73
N MET A 227 -12.93 22.05 10.46
CA MET A 227 -13.06 22.84 11.70
C MET A 227 -13.44 24.32 11.47
N GLN A 228 -13.31 24.81 10.24
CA GLN A 228 -13.68 26.18 9.87
C GLN A 228 -15.13 26.31 9.37
N GLN A 229 -15.84 25.22 9.20
CA GLN A 229 -17.26 25.18 8.84
C GLN A 229 -18.15 25.26 10.09
#